data_29ccb1597ac81aa1c3545113c826fc07
#
_entry.id   29ccb1597ac81aa1c3545113c826fc07
#
_cell.length_a   1.000
_cell.length_b   1.000
_cell.length_c   1.000
_cell.angle_alpha   90.00
_cell.angle_beta   90.00
_cell.angle_gamma   90.00
#
_symmetry.space_group_name_H-M   'P 1'
#
loop_
_entity.id
_entity.type
_entity.pdbx_description
1 polymer ?
#
loop_
_entity_poly.entity_id
_entity_poly.type
_entity_poly.pdbx_seq_one_letter_code
_entity_poly.pdbx_strand_id
1 'polypeptide(L)'
;MKIKKLISREKAYLEWKYLLKKNNVKIKNIKYKSIIKRNNCDFSISTVDSNLIYKGKTYERVVQLEGASVVIIPLLYYKKKIKTLLVSQFRAPLAGNNFEFPSGSADYKNLKKSAQKEINEELGIKIDLRNLKKINRKGIFVSANNYSKLYYFY
;
A
#
# COMPACT_ATOMS: atom_id res chain seq x y z
N MET A 1 15.77 -19.63 10.34
CA MET A 1 15.33 -20.25 9.04
C MET A 1 13.86 -19.97 8.69
N LYS A 2 12.92 -20.04 9.62
CA LYS A 2 11.45 -19.90 9.38
C LYS A 2 11.04 -18.51 8.82
N ILE A 3 11.51 -17.40 9.42
CA ILE A 3 11.12 -16.04 9.03
C ILE A 3 11.57 -15.65 7.61
N LYS A 4 12.79 -16.03 7.21
CA LYS A 4 13.30 -15.83 5.84
C LYS A 4 12.38 -16.49 4.81
N LYS A 5 11.96 -17.75 5.05
CA LYS A 5 11.07 -18.50 4.16
C LYS A 5 9.69 -17.82 4.02
N LEU A 6 9.18 -17.23 5.11
CA LEU A 6 7.90 -16.52 5.09
C LEU A 6 8.01 -15.22 4.27
N ILE A 7 8.94 -14.33 4.64
CA ILE A 7 9.09 -13.01 3.98
C ILE A 7 9.44 -13.16 2.50
N SER A 8 10.31 -14.12 2.14
CA SER A 8 10.73 -14.31 0.74
C SER A 8 9.61 -14.71 -0.22
N ARG A 9 8.45 -15.09 0.29
CA ARG A 9 7.26 -15.43 -0.48
C ARG A 9 6.23 -14.30 -0.54
N GLU A 10 6.38 -13.28 0.30
CA GLU A 10 5.45 -12.14 0.32
C GLU A 10 5.55 -11.33 -0.97
N LYS A 11 4.39 -10.96 -1.50
CA LYS A 11 4.28 -10.21 -2.77
C LYS A 11 5.04 -8.89 -2.72
N ALA A 12 4.90 -8.12 -1.63
CA ALA A 12 5.61 -6.85 -1.44
C ALA A 12 7.14 -7.03 -1.48
N TYR A 13 7.67 -8.11 -0.89
CA TYR A 13 9.10 -8.43 -0.95
C TYR A 13 9.56 -8.78 -2.36
N LEU A 14 8.80 -9.60 -3.08
CA LEU A 14 9.14 -9.99 -4.46
C LEU A 14 9.14 -8.79 -5.40
N GLU A 15 8.14 -7.90 -5.27
CA GLU A 15 8.07 -6.67 -6.05
C GLU A 15 9.21 -5.71 -5.73
N TRP A 16 9.53 -5.53 -4.45
CA TRP A 16 10.68 -4.72 -4.03
C TRP A 16 11.98 -5.25 -4.63
N LYS A 17 12.23 -6.55 -4.56
CA LYS A 17 13.40 -7.18 -5.19
C LYS A 17 13.44 -6.96 -6.70
N TYR A 18 12.30 -7.10 -7.36
CA TYR A 18 12.19 -6.82 -8.80
C TYR A 18 12.59 -5.37 -9.11
N LEU A 19 12.10 -4.39 -8.32
CA LEU A 19 12.46 -2.99 -8.50
C LEU A 19 13.94 -2.71 -8.27
N LEU A 20 14.55 -3.31 -7.24
CA LEU A 20 16.00 -3.21 -7.02
C LEU A 20 16.77 -3.67 -8.26
N LYS A 21 16.43 -4.86 -8.79
CA LYS A 21 17.06 -5.39 -10.02
C LYS A 21 16.84 -4.46 -11.21
N LYS A 22 15.60 -3.99 -11.43
CA LYS A 22 15.24 -3.09 -12.54
C LYS A 22 16.02 -1.77 -12.53
N ASN A 23 16.34 -1.26 -11.35
CA ASN A 23 17.06 0.00 -11.15
C ASN A 23 18.57 -0.19 -10.92
N ASN A 24 19.11 -1.38 -11.24
CA ASN A 24 20.53 -1.71 -11.09
C ASN A 24 21.06 -1.54 -9.65
N VAL A 25 20.20 -1.77 -8.66
CA VAL A 25 20.60 -1.79 -7.26
C VAL A 25 21.02 -3.21 -6.87
N LYS A 26 22.28 -3.37 -6.45
CA LYS A 26 22.80 -4.67 -6.00
C LYS A 26 22.51 -4.88 -4.51
N ILE A 27 22.09 -6.08 -4.16
CA ILE A 27 21.89 -6.49 -2.78
C ILE A 27 23.20 -7.09 -2.27
N LYS A 28 23.84 -6.45 -1.28
CA LYS A 28 25.01 -6.99 -0.57
C LYS A 28 24.58 -7.97 0.50
N ASN A 29 23.59 -7.58 1.31
CA ASN A 29 23.02 -8.41 2.37
C ASN A 29 21.56 -8.03 2.67
N ILE A 30 20.76 -9.02 3.11
CA ILE A 30 19.44 -8.80 3.68
C ILE A 30 19.31 -9.61 4.98
N LYS A 31 18.98 -8.93 6.06
CA LYS A 31 18.65 -9.53 7.35
C LYS A 31 17.13 -9.42 7.57
N TYR A 32 16.46 -10.55 7.63
CA TYR A 32 15.01 -10.64 7.84
C TYR A 32 14.70 -10.43 9.33
N LYS A 33 13.86 -9.44 9.67
CA LYS A 33 13.56 -9.04 11.03
C LYS A 33 12.24 -9.57 11.55
N SER A 34 11.16 -9.19 10.90
CA SER A 34 9.81 -9.51 11.36
C SER A 34 8.83 -9.68 10.21
N ILE A 35 7.76 -10.40 10.48
CA ILE A 35 6.57 -10.46 9.64
C ILE A 35 5.34 -10.48 10.55
N ILE A 36 4.43 -9.56 10.31
CA ILE A 36 3.13 -9.48 10.98
C ILE A 36 2.08 -9.78 9.93
N LYS A 37 1.26 -10.79 10.19
CA LYS A 37 0.10 -11.14 9.36
C LYS A 37 -1.17 -10.84 10.14
N ARG A 38 -2.13 -10.21 9.51
CA ARG A 38 -3.48 -10.12 10.08
C ARG A 38 -4.21 -11.42 9.81
N ASN A 39 -4.88 -11.95 10.82
CA ASN A 39 -5.78 -13.09 10.65
C ASN A 39 -6.88 -12.69 9.66
N ASN A 40 -7.22 -13.61 8.75
CA ASN A 40 -8.30 -13.48 7.76
C ASN A 40 -8.11 -12.41 6.66
N CYS A 41 -6.90 -11.91 6.42
CA CYS A 41 -6.63 -11.07 5.25
C CYS A 41 -5.25 -11.36 4.65
N ASP A 42 -5.12 -11.06 3.36
CA ASP A 42 -3.85 -11.20 2.62
C ASP A 42 -2.83 -10.08 2.94
N PHE A 43 -3.14 -9.27 3.96
CA PHE A 43 -2.29 -8.18 4.37
C PHE A 43 -1.19 -8.66 5.30
N SER A 44 0.04 -8.34 4.96
CA SER A 44 1.20 -8.58 5.81
C SER A 44 2.13 -7.38 5.82
N ILE A 45 2.76 -7.15 6.96
CA ILE A 45 3.85 -6.17 7.10
C ILE A 45 5.13 -6.95 7.40
N SER A 46 6.12 -6.79 6.55
CA SER A 46 7.44 -7.42 6.75
C SER A 46 8.51 -6.35 6.91
N THR A 47 9.47 -6.59 7.78
CA THR A 47 10.62 -5.69 7.99
C THR A 47 11.92 -6.41 7.68
N VAL A 48 12.78 -5.76 6.91
CA VAL A 48 14.12 -6.24 6.59
C VAL A 48 15.16 -5.14 6.80
N ASP A 49 16.35 -5.50 7.34
CA ASP A 49 17.53 -4.67 7.21
C ASP A 49 18.24 -5.03 5.91
N SER A 50 18.61 -4.06 5.14
CA SER A 50 19.26 -4.26 3.85
C SER A 50 20.51 -3.42 3.69
N ASN A 51 21.56 -4.04 3.16
CA ASN A 51 22.75 -3.37 2.67
C ASN A 51 22.69 -3.42 1.15
N LEU A 52 22.50 -2.27 0.54
CA LEU A 52 22.28 -2.10 -0.90
C LEU A 52 23.43 -1.30 -1.51
N ILE A 53 23.82 -1.63 -2.74
CA ILE A 53 24.81 -0.87 -3.50
C ILE A 53 24.11 -0.20 -4.68
N TYR A 54 24.18 1.12 -4.75
CA TYR A 54 23.65 1.91 -5.84
C TYR A 54 24.65 2.97 -6.29
N LYS A 55 24.99 3.01 -7.56
CA LYS A 55 25.99 3.93 -8.14
C LYS A 55 27.31 3.94 -7.36
N GLY A 56 27.82 2.72 -7.01
CA GLY A 56 29.07 2.53 -6.29
C GLY A 56 29.02 2.83 -4.77
N LYS A 57 27.93 3.38 -4.25
CA LYS A 57 27.76 3.69 -2.82
C LYS A 57 26.97 2.60 -2.11
N THR A 58 27.32 2.31 -0.86
CA THR A 58 26.59 1.39 0.02
C THR A 58 25.57 2.16 0.85
N TYR A 59 24.36 1.64 0.93
CA TYR A 59 23.26 2.17 1.74
C TYR A 59 22.75 1.10 2.68
N GLU A 60 22.77 1.39 3.97
CA GLU A 60 22.13 0.58 5.00
C GLU A 60 20.75 1.13 5.29
N ARG A 61 19.72 0.31 5.12
CA ARG A 61 18.33 0.73 5.30
C ARG A 61 17.48 -0.36 5.93
N VAL A 62 16.66 0.07 6.87
CA VAL A 62 15.50 -0.71 7.31
C VAL A 62 14.40 -0.45 6.30
N VAL A 63 13.84 -1.51 5.73
CA VAL A 63 12.74 -1.42 4.77
C VAL A 63 11.53 -2.13 5.32
N GLN A 64 10.43 -1.41 5.42
CA GLN A 64 9.11 -1.95 5.74
C GLN A 64 8.35 -2.25 4.45
N LEU A 65 7.85 -3.46 4.31
CA LEU A 65 7.22 -3.99 3.11
C LEU A 65 5.75 -4.27 3.40
N GLU A 66 4.86 -3.44 2.87
CA GLU A 66 3.40 -3.52 3.12
C GLU A 66 2.59 -3.86 1.88
N GLY A 67 3.03 -3.45 0.71
CA GLY A 67 2.32 -3.72 -0.54
C GLY A 67 1.52 -2.51 -1.07
N ALA A 68 0.43 -2.79 -1.78
CA ALA A 68 -0.41 -1.75 -2.36
C ALA A 68 -1.62 -1.43 -1.51
N SER A 69 -2.05 -0.18 -1.56
CA SER A 69 -3.32 0.29 -1.03
C SER A 69 -4.01 1.18 -2.05
N VAL A 70 -5.33 1.25 -1.97
CA VAL A 70 -6.16 2.18 -2.72
C VAL A 70 -6.72 3.23 -1.78
N VAL A 71 -6.84 4.45 -2.28
CA VAL A 71 -7.53 5.57 -1.61
C VAL A 71 -8.55 6.09 -2.59
N ILE A 72 -9.80 6.24 -2.17
CA ILE A 72 -10.90 6.68 -3.02
C ILE A 72 -11.34 8.08 -2.57
N ILE A 73 -11.45 8.99 -3.52
CA ILE A 73 -11.98 10.36 -3.31
C ILE A 73 -13.39 10.38 -3.91
N PRO A 74 -14.44 10.09 -3.12
CA PRO A 74 -15.81 10.08 -3.63
C PRO A 74 -16.22 11.51 -4.00
N LEU A 75 -16.59 11.72 -5.27
CA LEU A 75 -17.08 13.01 -5.75
C LEU A 75 -18.59 12.92 -5.95
N LEU A 76 -19.34 13.72 -5.20
CA LEU A 76 -20.79 13.82 -5.29
C LEU A 76 -21.17 15.19 -5.83
N TYR A 77 -21.97 15.19 -6.88
CA TYR A 77 -22.56 16.41 -7.40
C TYR A 77 -23.94 16.62 -6.75
N TYR A 78 -24.01 17.64 -5.89
CA TYR A 78 -25.24 17.95 -5.15
C TYR A 78 -25.49 19.45 -5.14
N LYS A 79 -26.71 19.89 -5.55
CA LYS A 79 -27.12 21.32 -5.60
C LYS A 79 -26.06 22.20 -6.27
N LYS A 80 -25.58 21.83 -7.46
CA LYS A 80 -24.54 22.52 -8.25
C LYS A 80 -23.17 22.66 -7.53
N LYS A 81 -22.92 21.87 -6.51
CA LYS A 81 -21.63 21.84 -5.79
C LYS A 81 -21.05 20.43 -5.80
N ILE A 82 -19.73 20.35 -5.87
CA ILE A 82 -19.01 19.10 -5.68
C ILE A 82 -18.75 18.95 -4.18
N LYS A 83 -19.15 17.79 -3.64
CA LYS A 83 -18.91 17.38 -2.26
C LYS A 83 -18.11 16.08 -2.25
N THR A 84 -17.48 15.77 -1.14
CA THR A 84 -16.82 14.47 -0.90
C THR A 84 -17.36 13.83 0.36
N LEU A 85 -17.12 12.53 0.50
CA LEU A 85 -17.42 11.78 1.72
C LEU A 85 -16.12 11.35 2.37
N LEU A 86 -16.08 11.41 3.68
CA LEU A 86 -15.01 10.92 4.52
C LEU A 86 -15.58 9.88 5.49
N VAL A 87 -14.75 8.93 5.87
CA VAL A 87 -15.03 7.98 6.94
C VAL A 87 -14.36 8.44 8.23
N SER A 88 -15.00 8.20 9.36
CA SER A 88 -14.40 8.44 10.69
C SER A 88 -13.89 7.11 11.23
N GLN A 89 -12.58 6.97 11.42
CA GLN A 89 -11.96 5.75 11.90
C GLN A 89 -11.05 6.01 13.10
N PHE A 90 -11.08 5.11 14.08
CA PHE A 90 -10.11 5.14 15.17
C PHE A 90 -8.72 4.79 14.65
N ARG A 91 -7.75 5.64 14.96
CA ARG A 91 -6.34 5.44 14.64
C ARG A 91 -5.51 5.39 15.92
N ALA A 92 -4.97 4.21 16.22
CA ALA A 92 -4.17 4.00 17.44
C ALA A 92 -3.01 5.00 17.61
N PRO A 93 -2.25 5.38 16.55
CA PRO A 93 -1.19 6.38 16.70
C PRO A 93 -1.68 7.77 17.09
N LEU A 94 -2.95 8.09 16.80
CA LEU A 94 -3.58 9.37 17.18
C LEU A 94 -4.34 9.25 18.51
N ALA A 95 -4.48 8.03 19.04
CA ALA A 95 -5.32 7.72 20.19
C ALA A 95 -6.76 8.30 20.07
N GLY A 96 -7.26 8.42 18.84
CA GLY A 96 -8.55 9.04 18.54
C GLY A 96 -9.06 8.75 17.14
N ASN A 97 -10.24 9.30 16.82
CA ASN A 97 -10.83 9.20 15.50
C ASN A 97 -10.21 10.22 14.54
N ASN A 98 -10.03 9.80 13.30
CA ASN A 98 -9.61 10.66 12.21
C ASN A 98 -10.61 10.58 11.06
N PHE A 99 -10.78 11.71 10.32
CA PHE A 99 -11.55 11.75 9.08
C PHE A 99 -10.63 11.47 7.91
N GLU A 100 -10.94 10.43 7.16
CA GLU A 100 -10.10 9.94 6.08
C GLU A 100 -10.93 9.65 4.82
N PHE A 101 -10.29 9.65 3.68
CA PHE A 101 -10.87 9.07 2.48
C PHE A 101 -10.96 7.56 2.63
N PRO A 102 -12.04 6.91 2.14
CA PRO A 102 -12.13 5.46 2.08
C PRO A 102 -10.86 4.85 1.50
N SER A 103 -10.30 3.85 2.20
CA SER A 103 -9.02 3.30 1.81
C SER A 103 -8.79 1.90 2.38
N GLY A 104 -8.05 1.09 1.64
CA GLY A 104 -7.67 -0.23 2.13
C GLY A 104 -6.63 -0.94 1.29
N SER A 105 -6.33 -2.17 1.68
CA SER A 105 -5.35 -3.01 1.00
C SER A 105 -5.80 -3.37 -0.41
N ALA A 106 -4.86 -3.41 -1.36
CA ALA A 106 -5.20 -3.62 -2.75
C ALA A 106 -4.45 -4.79 -3.40
N ASP A 107 -5.16 -5.50 -4.27
CA ASP A 107 -4.52 -6.38 -5.23
C ASP A 107 -4.02 -5.57 -6.44
N TYR A 108 -2.70 -5.57 -6.67
CA TYR A 108 -2.07 -4.90 -7.80
C TYR A 108 -2.66 -5.28 -9.17
N LYS A 109 -3.15 -6.51 -9.31
CA LYS A 109 -3.75 -6.98 -10.55
C LYS A 109 -5.15 -6.40 -10.78
N ASN A 110 -5.83 -5.99 -9.71
CA ASN A 110 -7.22 -5.57 -9.73
C ASN A 110 -7.49 -4.33 -8.87
N LEU A 111 -6.68 -3.27 -9.03
CA LEU A 111 -6.79 -2.05 -8.23
C LEU A 111 -8.21 -1.43 -8.23
N LYS A 112 -8.89 -1.41 -9.38
CA LYS A 112 -10.27 -0.90 -9.46
C LYS A 112 -11.26 -1.74 -8.66
N LYS A 113 -11.13 -3.08 -8.69
CA LYS A 113 -11.99 -3.97 -7.88
C LYS A 113 -11.70 -3.80 -6.39
N SER A 114 -10.43 -3.59 -6.01
CA SER A 114 -10.09 -3.27 -4.62
C SER A 114 -10.74 -1.95 -4.20
N ALA A 115 -10.65 -0.90 -5.01
CA ALA A 115 -11.29 0.38 -4.71
C ALA A 115 -12.83 0.27 -4.63
N GLN A 116 -13.47 -0.51 -5.53
CA GLN A 116 -14.91 -0.78 -5.49
C GLN A 116 -15.32 -1.50 -4.19
N LYS A 117 -14.50 -2.45 -3.75
CA LYS A 117 -14.73 -3.21 -2.52
C LYS A 117 -14.66 -2.27 -1.30
N GLU A 118 -13.60 -1.48 -1.19
CA GLU A 118 -13.40 -0.57 -0.05
C GLU A 118 -14.52 0.48 0.05
N ILE A 119 -14.94 1.10 -1.06
CA ILE A 119 -16.03 2.08 -1.02
C ILE A 119 -17.37 1.45 -0.60
N ASN A 120 -17.60 0.19 -0.99
CA ASN A 120 -18.79 -0.53 -0.56
C ASN A 120 -18.71 -0.93 0.92
N GLU A 121 -17.55 -1.35 1.41
CA GLU A 121 -17.35 -1.76 2.81
C GLU A 121 -17.40 -0.57 3.78
N GLU A 122 -16.79 0.56 3.42
CA GLU A 122 -16.67 1.70 4.32
C GLU A 122 -17.81 2.72 4.21
N LEU A 123 -18.45 2.84 3.04
CA LEU A 123 -19.54 3.79 2.82
C LEU A 123 -20.88 3.13 2.48
N GLY A 124 -20.95 1.83 2.26
CA GLY A 124 -22.15 1.13 1.81
C GLY A 124 -22.57 1.47 0.37
N ILE A 125 -21.70 2.11 -0.42
CA ILE A 125 -22.01 2.58 -1.77
C ILE A 125 -21.62 1.52 -2.79
N LYS A 126 -22.60 1.06 -3.57
CA LYS A 126 -22.34 0.21 -4.74
C LYS A 126 -22.04 1.09 -5.96
N ILE A 127 -20.84 0.97 -6.49
CA ILE A 127 -20.38 1.77 -7.63
C ILE A 127 -19.98 0.85 -8.80
N ASP A 128 -20.25 1.28 -10.03
CA ASP A 128 -19.76 0.60 -11.23
C ASP A 128 -18.26 0.90 -11.43
N LEU A 129 -17.48 -0.11 -11.85
CA LEU A 129 -16.05 0.05 -12.15
C LEU A 129 -15.76 1.13 -13.20
N ARG A 130 -16.72 1.42 -14.10
CA ARG A 130 -16.60 2.47 -15.10
C ARG A 130 -16.51 3.87 -14.48
N ASN A 131 -17.13 4.05 -13.32
CA ASN A 131 -17.17 5.32 -12.61
C ASN A 131 -15.90 5.56 -11.77
N LEU A 132 -15.04 4.54 -11.60
CA LEU A 132 -13.76 4.68 -10.93
C LEU A 132 -12.69 5.10 -11.92
N LYS A 133 -12.15 6.30 -11.74
CA LYS A 133 -11.05 6.82 -12.54
C LYS A 133 -9.78 6.91 -11.69
N LYS A 134 -8.71 6.32 -12.18
CA LYS A 134 -7.42 6.30 -11.51
C LYS A 134 -6.69 7.61 -11.75
N ILE A 135 -6.24 8.27 -10.67
CA ILE A 135 -5.54 9.56 -10.74
C ILE A 135 -4.06 9.34 -11.09
N ASN A 136 -3.39 8.45 -10.36
CA ASN A 136 -1.96 8.23 -10.53
C ASN A 136 -1.66 6.89 -11.23
N ARG A 137 -0.97 6.93 -12.36
CA ARG A 137 -0.59 5.70 -13.10
C ARG A 137 0.35 4.80 -12.30
N LYS A 138 1.37 5.41 -11.68
CA LYS A 138 2.35 4.73 -10.81
C LYS A 138 1.95 5.00 -9.37
N GLY A 139 1.98 3.99 -8.50
CA GLY A 139 1.72 4.21 -7.08
C GLY A 139 2.68 5.26 -6.47
N ILE A 140 2.20 5.99 -5.49
CA ILE A 140 3.00 6.95 -4.73
C ILE A 140 3.50 6.23 -3.48
N PHE A 141 4.79 6.34 -3.16
CA PHE A 141 5.35 5.80 -1.93
C PHE A 141 5.00 6.68 -0.73
N VAL A 142 4.60 6.05 0.36
CA VAL A 142 4.17 6.75 1.58
C VAL A 142 5.36 7.40 2.29
N SER A 143 6.50 6.71 2.32
CA SER A 143 7.72 7.21 2.95
C SER A 143 8.98 6.59 2.32
N ALA A 144 10.15 7.17 2.62
CA ALA A 144 11.42 6.72 2.07
C ALA A 144 11.82 5.29 2.47
N ASN A 145 11.38 4.82 3.62
CA ASN A 145 11.75 3.49 4.17
C ASN A 145 10.60 2.48 4.10
N ASN A 146 9.45 2.88 3.55
CA ASN A 146 8.28 2.03 3.46
C ASN A 146 7.99 1.68 2.00
N TYR A 147 7.96 0.39 1.68
CA TYR A 147 7.46 -0.13 0.41
C TYR A 147 5.95 -0.31 0.51
N SER A 148 5.25 0.79 0.64
CA SER A 148 3.79 0.90 0.54
C SER A 148 3.44 1.84 -0.60
N LYS A 149 2.61 1.38 -1.54
CA LYS A 149 2.20 2.17 -2.70
C LYS A 149 0.73 2.54 -2.60
N LEU A 150 0.44 3.82 -2.63
CA LEU A 150 -0.92 4.33 -2.70
C LEU A 150 -1.35 4.57 -4.14
N TYR A 151 -2.55 4.11 -4.47
CA TYR A 151 -3.23 4.35 -5.74
C TYR A 151 -4.53 5.09 -5.48
N TYR A 152 -4.65 6.29 -6.04
CA TYR A 152 -5.80 7.16 -5.86
C TYR A 152 -6.82 6.98 -6.99
N PHE A 153 -8.09 6.97 -6.60
CA PHE A 153 -9.26 6.90 -7.49
C PHE A 153 -10.25 8.01 -7.14
N TYR A 154 -11.06 8.42 -8.10
CA TYR A 154 -12.25 9.26 -7.91
C TYR A 154 -13.39 8.76 -8.78
#